data_d3a3c0fda70df19a01ac500a4799073c
#
_entry.id   d3a3c0fda70df19a01ac500a4799073c
#
_cell.length_a   1.000
_cell.length_b   1.000
_cell.length_c   1.000
_cell.angle_alpha   90.00
_cell.angle_beta   90.00
_cell.angle_gamma   90.00
#
_symmetry.space_group_name_H-M   'P 1'
#
loop_
_entity.id
_entity.type
_entity.pdbx_description
1 polymer ?
#
loop_
_entity_poly.entity_id
_entity_poly.type
_entity_poly.pdbx_seq_one_letter_code
_entity_poly.pdbx_strand_id
1 'polypeptide(L)'
;MAENIKYQINGQLADNTVTVDNKEDMILVPVSIGSANEARIIAEMKAEDSGLREETIKHVFELEKRVIKRLLMSGYNVNTGLYYASVSFRGVIENSQWNPAKNSIVVNFNVGADLRQAIKNTTVGIIGEKGAAMFVTGVQDTATRAQDASATAGRAFTLTGGKLKIAGT
;
A
#
# COMPACT_ATOMS: atom_id res chain seq x y z
N MET A 1 1.14 -18.06 -16.30
CA MET A 1 2.38 -17.29 -16.56
C MET A 1 2.31 -16.10 -15.60
N ALA A 2 3.27 -15.94 -14.69
CA ALA A 2 3.30 -14.76 -13.81
C ALA A 2 3.63 -13.55 -14.70
N GLU A 3 2.69 -12.64 -14.85
CA GLU A 3 2.92 -11.35 -15.50
C GLU A 3 4.04 -10.63 -14.74
N ASN A 4 5.05 -10.19 -15.48
CA ASN A 4 6.19 -9.46 -14.91
C ASN A 4 5.77 -7.99 -14.72
N ILE A 5 4.85 -7.77 -13.79
CA ILE A 5 4.31 -6.43 -13.49
C ILE A 5 5.44 -5.60 -12.92
N LYS A 6 5.78 -4.51 -13.58
CA LYS A 6 6.71 -3.51 -13.09
C LYS A 6 5.97 -2.49 -12.24
N TYR A 7 6.37 -2.37 -11.00
CA TYR A 7 5.81 -1.38 -10.09
C TYR A 7 6.75 -0.16 -9.98
N GLN A 8 6.16 1.00 -9.69
CA GLN A 8 6.90 2.20 -9.36
C GLN A 8 6.28 2.87 -8.14
N ILE A 9 7.13 3.25 -7.19
CA ILE A 9 6.76 4.06 -6.04
C ILE A 9 7.51 5.38 -6.14
N ASN A 10 6.81 6.49 -6.01
CA ASN A 10 7.42 7.81 -6.05
C ASN A 10 7.69 8.32 -4.63
N GLY A 11 8.83 8.99 -4.47
CA GLY A 11 9.23 9.63 -3.22
C GLY A 11 9.73 11.05 -3.45
N GLN A 12 9.68 11.84 -2.39
CA GLN A 12 10.25 13.19 -2.32
C GLN A 12 11.45 13.21 -1.39
N LEU A 13 12.46 13.96 -1.75
CA LEU A 13 13.60 14.23 -0.89
C LEU A 13 13.16 15.13 0.27
N ALA A 14 13.62 14.82 1.46
CA ALA A 14 13.42 15.61 2.66
C ALA A 14 14.74 15.69 3.44
N ASP A 15 14.92 16.75 4.21
CA ASP A 15 16.10 16.92 5.06
C ASP A 15 16.25 15.76 6.03
N ASN A 16 17.46 15.24 6.15
CA ASN A 16 17.80 14.25 7.16
C ASN A 16 18.05 14.95 8.51
N THR A 17 17.05 14.96 9.38
CA THR A 17 17.16 15.59 10.70
C THR A 17 18.02 14.81 11.70
N VAL A 18 18.48 13.61 11.34
CA VAL A 18 19.32 12.76 12.19
C VAL A 18 20.80 13.13 12.05
N THR A 19 21.22 13.56 10.87
CA THR A 19 22.59 13.99 10.57
C THR A 19 22.70 15.52 10.72
N VAL A 20 23.09 15.99 11.90
CA VAL A 20 23.17 17.43 12.21
C VAL A 20 24.32 18.10 11.45
N ASP A 21 25.37 17.35 11.12
CA ASP A 21 26.63 17.86 10.58
C ASP A 21 26.71 17.86 9.05
N ASN A 22 25.75 17.24 8.35
CA ASN A 22 25.72 17.18 6.89
C ASN A 22 24.35 17.60 6.35
N LYS A 23 24.26 18.82 5.85
CA LYS A 23 23.04 19.38 5.26
C LYS A 23 22.74 18.88 3.83
N GLU A 24 23.67 18.19 3.21
CA GLU A 24 23.50 17.58 1.87
C GLU A 24 22.89 16.17 1.94
N ASP A 25 22.74 15.65 3.16
CA ASP A 25 22.22 14.31 3.42
C ASP A 25 20.69 14.33 3.42
N MET A 26 20.09 13.73 2.40
CA MET A 26 18.66 13.73 2.18
C MET A 26 18.07 12.33 2.41
N ILE A 27 16.88 12.27 2.99
CA ILE A 27 16.10 11.04 3.05
C ILE A 27 15.00 11.06 1.99
N LEU A 28 14.65 9.88 1.48
CA LEU A 28 13.55 9.75 0.53
C LEU A 28 12.28 9.35 1.28
N VAL A 29 11.26 10.20 1.22
CA VAL A 29 9.96 9.99 1.87
C VAL A 29 8.95 9.56 0.79
N PRO A 30 8.27 8.41 0.95
CA PRO A 30 7.30 7.96 -0.02
C PRO A 30 6.11 8.91 -0.12
N VAL A 31 5.65 9.15 -1.35
CA VAL A 31 4.45 9.95 -1.61
C VAL A 31 3.27 9.01 -1.81
N SER A 32 2.31 9.06 -0.89
CA SER A 32 1.07 8.30 -1.03
C SER A 32 0.18 8.93 -2.12
N ILE A 33 -0.30 8.11 -3.04
CA ILE A 33 -1.28 8.50 -4.06
C ILE A 33 -2.72 8.41 -3.55
N GLY A 34 -2.93 7.87 -2.33
CA GLY A 34 -4.24 7.77 -1.71
C GLY A 34 -4.36 6.55 -0.79
N SER A 35 -5.57 6.31 -0.33
CA SER A 35 -5.93 5.15 0.49
C SER A 35 -6.88 4.24 -0.27
N ALA A 36 -6.56 2.97 -0.35
CA ALA A 36 -7.46 1.95 -0.88
C ALA A 36 -8.18 1.27 0.28
N ASN A 37 -9.49 1.44 0.33
CA ASN A 37 -10.38 0.70 1.22
C ASN A 37 -10.87 -0.58 0.56
N GLU A 38 -11.65 -1.36 1.29
CA GLU A 38 -12.24 -2.60 0.79
C GLU A 38 -13.04 -2.42 -0.50
N ALA A 39 -13.86 -1.38 -0.60
CA ALA A 39 -14.65 -1.11 -1.79
C ALA A 39 -13.75 -0.86 -3.03
N ARG A 40 -12.64 -0.15 -2.84
CA ARG A 40 -11.65 0.06 -3.90
C ARG A 40 -10.98 -1.25 -4.31
N ILE A 41 -10.60 -2.10 -3.35
CA ILE A 41 -9.99 -3.41 -3.63
C ILE A 41 -10.95 -4.29 -4.44
N ILE A 42 -12.22 -4.37 -4.05
CA ILE A 42 -13.25 -5.14 -4.76
C ILE A 42 -13.47 -4.61 -6.19
N ALA A 43 -13.46 -3.29 -6.36
CA ALA A 43 -13.59 -2.68 -7.68
C ALA A 43 -12.39 -3.01 -8.58
N GLU A 44 -11.17 -3.02 -8.07
CA GLU A 44 -9.98 -3.44 -8.82
C GLU A 44 -10.03 -4.94 -9.17
N MET A 45 -10.42 -5.80 -8.22
CA MET A 45 -10.60 -7.24 -8.49
C MET A 45 -11.59 -7.48 -9.62
N LYS A 46 -12.71 -6.73 -9.64
CA LYS A 46 -13.69 -6.81 -10.72
C LYS A 46 -13.15 -6.28 -12.05
N ALA A 47 -12.28 -5.29 -12.01
CA ALA A 47 -11.66 -4.74 -13.22
C ALA A 47 -10.65 -5.71 -13.85
N GLU A 48 -9.95 -6.50 -13.03
CA GLU A 48 -9.04 -7.55 -13.50
C GLU A 48 -9.80 -8.77 -14.08
N ASP A 49 -10.89 -9.17 -13.44
CA ASP A 49 -11.73 -10.27 -13.91
C ASP A 49 -13.20 -9.84 -13.99
N SER A 50 -13.59 -9.31 -15.15
CA SER A 50 -14.95 -8.83 -15.42
C SER A 50 -16.00 -9.95 -15.47
N GLY A 51 -15.59 -11.22 -15.56
CA GLY A 51 -16.48 -12.38 -15.57
C GLY A 51 -17.08 -12.68 -14.20
N LEU A 52 -16.45 -12.24 -13.11
CA LEU A 52 -16.95 -12.44 -11.76
C LEU A 52 -18.03 -11.40 -11.40
N ARG A 53 -19.09 -11.86 -10.75
CA ARG A 53 -20.10 -10.96 -10.18
C ARG A 53 -19.53 -10.28 -8.93
N GLU A 54 -19.82 -9.00 -8.74
CA GLU A 54 -19.36 -8.21 -7.61
C GLU A 54 -19.75 -8.82 -6.28
N GLU A 55 -20.96 -9.36 -6.17
CA GLU A 55 -21.47 -10.04 -4.97
C GLU A 55 -20.63 -11.29 -4.64
N THR A 56 -20.17 -12.01 -5.66
CA THR A 56 -19.31 -13.19 -5.48
C THR A 56 -17.94 -12.76 -4.95
N ILE A 57 -17.33 -11.73 -5.53
CA ILE A 57 -16.04 -11.19 -5.08
C ILE A 57 -16.16 -10.75 -3.62
N LYS A 58 -17.19 -9.96 -3.30
CA LYS A 58 -17.45 -9.49 -1.95
C LYS A 58 -17.64 -10.62 -0.94
N HIS A 59 -18.40 -11.65 -1.32
CA HIS A 59 -18.63 -12.81 -0.46
C HIS A 59 -17.33 -13.58 -0.17
N VAL A 60 -16.50 -13.83 -1.19
CA VAL A 60 -15.22 -14.52 -1.04
C VAL A 60 -14.28 -13.71 -0.15
N PHE A 61 -14.20 -12.40 -0.35
CA PHE A 61 -13.37 -11.50 0.43
C PHE A 61 -13.77 -11.47 1.92
N GLU A 62 -15.08 -11.44 2.20
CA GLU A 62 -15.59 -11.53 3.58
C GLU A 62 -15.33 -12.90 4.20
N LEU A 63 -15.43 -13.96 3.41
CA LEU A 63 -15.14 -15.32 3.87
C LEU A 63 -13.66 -15.45 4.25
N GLU A 64 -12.74 -14.96 3.42
CA GLU A 64 -11.31 -14.95 3.69
C GLU A 64 -10.99 -14.24 5.00
N LYS A 65 -11.48 -13.02 5.19
CA LYS A 65 -11.29 -12.24 6.43
C LYS A 65 -11.77 -13.01 7.67
N ARG A 66 -12.93 -13.65 7.57
CA ARG A 66 -13.50 -14.42 8.67
C ARG A 66 -12.66 -15.65 9.00
N VAL A 67 -12.18 -16.36 7.99
CA VAL A 67 -11.34 -17.56 8.17
C VAL A 67 -9.98 -17.19 8.76
N ILE A 68 -9.30 -16.18 8.22
CA ILE A 68 -8.01 -15.71 8.72
C ILE A 68 -8.13 -15.26 10.18
N LYS A 69 -9.14 -14.46 10.51
CA LYS A 69 -9.40 -14.05 11.89
C LYS A 69 -9.58 -15.24 12.83
N ARG A 70 -10.36 -16.23 12.43
CA ARG A 70 -10.60 -17.44 13.23
C ARG A 70 -9.30 -18.22 13.44
N LEU A 71 -8.51 -18.44 12.39
CA LEU A 71 -7.25 -19.17 12.48
C LEU A 71 -6.26 -18.47 13.42
N LEU A 72 -6.07 -17.17 13.28
CA LEU A 72 -5.18 -16.38 14.15
C LEU A 72 -5.63 -16.45 15.62
N MET A 73 -6.92 -16.28 15.88
CA MET A 73 -7.45 -16.35 17.24
C MET A 73 -7.48 -17.77 17.81
N SER A 74 -7.29 -18.79 16.98
CA SER A 74 -7.08 -20.19 17.42
C SER A 74 -5.59 -20.54 17.57
N GLY A 75 -4.67 -19.57 17.44
CA GLY A 75 -3.23 -19.76 17.64
C GLY A 75 -2.46 -20.26 16.42
N TYR A 76 -3.08 -20.30 15.23
CA TYR A 76 -2.38 -20.64 14.01
C TYR A 76 -1.55 -19.46 13.50
N ASN A 77 -0.39 -19.77 12.95
CA ASN A 77 0.33 -18.84 12.09
C ASN A 77 -0.30 -18.89 10.69
N VAL A 78 -0.54 -17.74 10.09
CA VAL A 78 -1.18 -17.63 8.77
C VAL A 78 -0.16 -17.08 7.77
N ASN A 79 -0.02 -17.77 6.64
CA ASN A 79 0.80 -17.34 5.51
C ASN A 79 -0.09 -17.25 4.27
N THR A 80 -0.26 -16.04 3.75
CA THR A 80 -1.07 -15.76 2.54
C THR A 80 -0.22 -15.57 1.28
N GLY A 81 1.12 -15.67 1.40
CA GLY A 81 2.03 -15.23 0.35
C GLY A 81 2.36 -13.73 0.43
N LEU A 82 1.35 -12.87 0.58
CA LEU A 82 1.55 -11.42 0.75
C LEU A 82 2.12 -11.08 2.13
N TYR A 83 1.61 -11.70 3.15
CA TYR A 83 2.08 -11.51 4.52
C TYR A 83 2.10 -12.83 5.31
N TYR A 84 2.92 -12.82 6.34
CA TYR A 84 2.93 -13.83 7.39
C TYR A 84 2.45 -13.19 8.67
N ALA A 85 1.39 -13.75 9.27
CA ALA A 85 0.81 -13.26 10.51
C ALA A 85 0.97 -14.30 11.62
N SER A 86 1.33 -13.82 12.81
CA SER A 86 1.48 -14.65 14.02
C SER A 86 0.94 -13.94 15.25
N VAL A 87 0.57 -14.71 16.25
CA VAL A 87 0.08 -14.18 17.53
C VAL A 87 1.18 -14.27 18.58
N SER A 88 1.32 -13.24 19.39
CA SER A 88 2.18 -13.20 20.56
C SER A 88 1.46 -12.59 21.74
N PHE A 89 2.00 -12.78 22.94
CA PHE A 89 1.49 -12.17 24.15
C PHE A 89 2.47 -11.12 24.66
N ARG A 90 1.92 -10.05 25.22
CA ARG A 90 2.67 -8.98 25.84
C ARG A 90 2.22 -8.81 27.29
N GLY A 91 3.14 -8.47 28.18
CA GLY A 91 2.91 -8.31 29.61
C GLY A 91 3.49 -9.46 30.44
N VAL A 92 3.61 -9.24 31.74
CA VAL A 92 4.12 -10.24 32.70
C VAL A 92 2.95 -11.03 33.27
N ILE A 93 3.10 -12.36 33.33
CA ILE A 93 2.11 -13.24 33.97
C ILE A 93 2.41 -13.32 35.46
N GLU A 94 1.49 -12.85 36.29
CA GLU A 94 1.54 -12.94 37.74
C GLU A 94 0.68 -14.11 38.24
N ASN A 95 1.20 -14.92 39.16
CA ASN A 95 0.52 -16.06 39.77
C ASN A 95 -0.03 -17.07 38.72
N SER A 96 0.64 -17.21 37.57
CA SER A 96 0.22 -18.08 36.44
C SER A 96 -1.19 -17.80 35.93
N GLN A 97 -1.68 -16.56 36.09
CA GLN A 97 -3.02 -16.15 35.64
C GLN A 97 -2.94 -15.03 34.60
N TRP A 98 -3.78 -15.17 33.58
CA TRP A 98 -3.97 -14.10 32.59
C TRP A 98 -4.77 -12.94 33.20
N ASN A 99 -4.25 -11.74 33.07
CA ASN A 99 -4.93 -10.51 33.50
C ASN A 99 -5.10 -9.56 32.31
N PRO A 100 -6.32 -9.38 31.76
CA PRO A 100 -6.54 -8.51 30.61
C PRO A 100 -6.16 -7.04 30.82
N ALA A 101 -6.04 -6.57 32.08
CA ALA A 101 -5.58 -5.21 32.38
C ALA A 101 -4.07 -5.05 32.25
N LYS A 102 -3.30 -6.14 32.37
CA LYS A 102 -1.83 -6.14 32.34
C LYS A 102 -1.26 -6.89 31.14
N ASN A 103 -2.04 -7.80 30.55
CA ASN A 103 -1.62 -8.65 29.44
C ASN A 103 -2.44 -8.35 28.18
N SER A 104 -1.81 -8.42 27.02
CA SER A 104 -2.47 -8.21 25.73
C SER A 104 -2.05 -9.23 24.70
N ILE A 105 -2.98 -9.55 23.79
CA ILE A 105 -2.71 -10.33 22.57
C ILE A 105 -2.24 -9.36 21.51
N VAL A 106 -1.13 -9.68 20.84
CA VAL A 106 -0.57 -8.88 19.76
C VAL A 106 -0.52 -9.72 18.50
N VAL A 107 -1.03 -9.21 17.40
CA VAL A 107 -0.89 -9.84 16.09
C VAL A 107 0.26 -9.13 15.37
N ASN A 108 1.28 -9.91 14.99
CA ASN A 108 2.45 -9.42 14.26
C ASN A 108 2.29 -9.76 12.79
N PHE A 109 2.61 -8.80 11.92
CA PHE A 109 2.60 -8.98 10.47
C PHE A 109 4.00 -8.81 9.92
N ASN A 110 4.43 -9.76 9.09
CA ASN A 110 5.68 -9.71 8.36
C ASN A 110 5.42 -9.84 6.86
N VAL A 111 6.28 -9.24 6.07
CA VAL A 111 6.19 -9.29 4.60
C VAL A 111 6.29 -10.73 4.10
N GLY A 112 5.36 -11.16 3.27
CA GLY A 112 5.32 -12.48 2.65
C GLY A 112 6.28 -12.62 1.46
N ALA A 113 6.37 -13.81 0.90
CA ALA A 113 7.29 -14.11 -0.20
C ALA A 113 6.92 -13.35 -1.49
N ASP A 114 5.64 -13.32 -1.82
CA ASP A 114 5.14 -12.69 -3.03
C ASP A 114 5.36 -11.17 -3.00
N LEU A 115 5.08 -10.56 -1.84
CA LEU A 115 5.31 -9.12 -1.67
C LEU A 115 6.82 -8.79 -1.67
N ARG A 116 7.69 -9.65 -1.10
CA ARG A 116 9.15 -9.48 -1.23
C ARG A 116 9.61 -9.55 -2.67
N GLN A 117 9.02 -10.42 -3.47
CA GLN A 117 9.34 -10.50 -4.90
C GLN A 117 8.86 -9.25 -5.65
N ALA A 118 7.66 -8.77 -5.35
CA ALA A 118 7.13 -7.51 -5.91
C ALA A 118 8.04 -6.31 -5.56
N ILE A 119 8.52 -6.22 -4.31
CA ILE A 119 9.45 -5.17 -3.88
C ILE A 119 10.74 -5.18 -4.73
N LYS A 120 11.30 -6.36 -5.03
CA LYS A 120 12.50 -6.47 -5.88
C LYS A 120 12.27 -5.99 -7.31
N ASN A 121 11.03 -6.09 -7.80
CA ASN A 121 10.64 -5.65 -9.15
C ASN A 121 10.10 -4.21 -9.16
N THR A 122 10.12 -3.52 -8.01
CA THR A 122 9.62 -2.15 -7.87
C THR A 122 10.75 -1.15 -8.09
N THR A 123 10.51 -0.17 -8.95
CA THR A 123 11.39 0.97 -9.14
C THR A 123 10.98 2.12 -8.22
N VAL A 124 11.94 2.97 -7.87
CA VAL A 124 11.69 4.17 -7.07
C VAL A 124 11.97 5.40 -7.91
N GLY A 125 10.96 6.26 -8.06
CA GLY A 125 11.06 7.55 -8.73
C GLY A 125 11.24 8.68 -7.72
N ILE A 126 12.21 9.57 -7.96
CA ILE A 126 12.37 10.79 -7.17
C ILE A 126 11.67 11.93 -7.91
N ILE A 127 10.63 12.50 -7.30
CA ILE A 127 9.76 13.52 -7.92
C ILE A 127 9.99 14.93 -7.35
N GLY A 128 11.18 15.18 -6.80
CA GLY A 128 11.58 16.47 -6.25
C GLY A 128 11.65 16.49 -4.74
N GLU A 129 11.76 17.70 -4.18
CA GLU A 129 11.91 17.92 -2.74
C GLU A 129 10.57 18.12 -2.05
N LYS A 130 10.46 17.65 -0.82
CA LYS A 130 9.29 17.87 0.04
C LYS A 130 9.19 19.37 0.36
N GLY A 131 8.07 19.97 0.00
CA GLY A 131 7.87 21.42 0.16
C GLY A 131 7.98 22.23 -1.14
N ALA A 132 8.34 21.60 -2.25
CA ALA A 132 8.29 22.24 -3.56
C ALA A 132 6.96 22.96 -3.82
N ALA A 133 7.00 24.06 -4.55
CA ALA A 133 5.83 24.90 -4.81
C ALA A 133 4.71 24.12 -5.52
N MET A 134 5.08 23.23 -6.43
CA MET A 134 4.16 22.38 -7.20
C MET A 134 4.87 21.08 -7.57
N PHE A 135 4.14 19.95 -7.50
CA PHE A 135 4.66 18.67 -7.98
C PHE A 135 3.54 17.79 -8.53
N VAL A 136 3.87 16.94 -9.49
CA VAL A 136 3.00 15.93 -10.09
C VAL A 136 3.41 14.57 -9.55
N THR A 137 2.47 13.84 -8.92
CA THR A 137 2.70 12.50 -8.36
C THR A 137 2.29 11.38 -9.30
N GLY A 138 1.43 11.67 -10.26
CA GLY A 138 0.97 10.69 -11.23
C GLY A 138 0.27 11.33 -12.41
N VAL A 139 0.26 10.59 -13.49
CA VAL A 139 -0.46 10.94 -14.72
C VAL A 139 -1.27 9.72 -15.15
N GLN A 140 -2.46 9.95 -15.68
CA GLN A 140 -3.29 8.87 -16.20
C GLN A 140 -4.09 9.33 -17.41
N ASP A 141 -3.98 8.58 -18.50
CA ASP A 141 -4.89 8.70 -19.63
C ASP A 141 -6.23 8.05 -19.26
N THR A 142 -7.32 8.81 -19.30
CA THR A 142 -8.65 8.31 -18.92
C THR A 142 -9.25 7.36 -19.96
N ALA A 143 -8.77 7.37 -21.18
CA ALA A 143 -9.25 6.49 -22.25
C ALA A 143 -8.62 5.08 -22.17
N THR A 144 -7.31 5.02 -21.95
CA THR A 144 -6.54 3.76 -21.93
C THR A 144 -6.20 3.30 -20.52
N ARG A 145 -6.40 4.14 -19.49
CA ARG A 145 -5.92 3.95 -18.11
C ARG A 145 -4.39 3.85 -17.97
N ALA A 146 -3.65 4.15 -19.04
CA ALA A 146 -2.19 4.15 -19.01
C ALA A 146 -1.66 5.18 -18.01
N GLN A 147 -0.59 4.81 -17.29
CA GLN A 147 0.08 5.65 -16.29
C GLN A 147 1.54 5.93 -16.66
N ASP A 148 1.88 5.77 -17.93
CA ASP A 148 3.23 5.91 -18.50
C ASP A 148 3.47 7.27 -19.15
N ALA A 149 2.66 8.27 -18.81
CA ALA A 149 2.66 9.61 -19.41
C ALA A 149 2.25 9.67 -20.90
N SER A 150 1.74 8.57 -21.50
CA SER A 150 1.09 8.63 -22.80
C SER A 150 -0.29 9.27 -22.67
N ALA A 151 -0.70 10.03 -23.70
CA ALA A 151 -1.99 10.71 -23.74
C ALA A 151 -2.69 10.48 -25.08
N THR A 152 -3.97 10.11 -25.03
CA THR A 152 -4.81 9.96 -26.21
C THR A 152 -5.34 11.33 -26.64
N ALA A 153 -5.06 11.71 -27.87
CA ALA A 153 -5.49 13.00 -28.41
C ALA A 153 -7.01 13.19 -28.31
N GLY A 154 -7.45 14.34 -27.84
CA GLY A 154 -8.87 14.69 -27.67
C GLY A 154 -9.57 13.97 -26.51
N ARG A 155 -8.86 13.30 -25.63
CA ARG A 155 -9.41 12.65 -24.42
C ARG A 155 -8.89 13.32 -23.16
N ALA A 156 -9.61 13.10 -22.05
CA ALA A 156 -9.21 13.64 -20.76
C ALA A 156 -7.94 12.96 -20.25
N PHE A 157 -7.09 13.75 -19.62
CA PHE A 157 -5.84 13.33 -19.03
C PHE A 157 -5.81 13.80 -17.58
N THR A 158 -5.63 12.88 -16.65
CA THR A 158 -5.64 13.19 -15.22
C THR A 158 -4.22 13.41 -14.73
N LEU A 159 -3.97 14.56 -14.11
CA LEU A 159 -2.76 14.85 -13.35
C LEU A 159 -3.09 14.79 -11.87
N THR A 160 -2.34 13.99 -11.14
CA THR A 160 -2.41 13.93 -9.68
C THR A 160 -1.14 14.56 -9.11
N GLY A 161 -1.28 15.41 -8.11
CA GLY A 161 -0.13 16.08 -7.51
C GLY A 161 -0.52 17.00 -6.36
N GLY A 162 0.48 17.69 -5.82
CA GLY A 162 0.29 18.69 -4.78
C GLY A 162 0.46 20.10 -5.30
N LYS A 163 -0.32 21.03 -4.76
CA LYS A 163 -0.25 22.46 -5.10
C LYS A 163 -0.38 22.75 -6.61
N LEU A 164 -1.07 21.89 -7.37
CA LEU A 164 -1.38 22.13 -8.76
C LEU A 164 -2.28 23.36 -8.85
N LYS A 165 -1.82 24.39 -9.54
CA LYS A 165 -2.57 25.63 -9.77
C LYS A 165 -2.87 25.77 -11.26
N ILE A 166 -4.13 26.00 -11.58
CA ILE A 166 -4.53 26.35 -12.95
C ILE A 166 -4.18 27.82 -13.17
N ALA A 167 -3.44 28.09 -14.21
CA ALA A 167 -3.12 29.48 -14.59
C ALA A 167 -4.43 30.21 -14.97
N GLY A 168 -4.70 31.34 -14.31
CA GLY A 168 -5.84 32.20 -14.66
C GLY A 168 -7.01 32.20 -13.68
N THR A 169 -6.87 31.60 -12.49
CA THR A 169 -7.84 31.75 -11.36
C THR A 169 -7.24 32.54 -10.22
#